data_50f3fd5984b2a3dc86dbea1e100b767e
#
_entry.id   50f3fd5984b2a3dc86dbea1e100b767e
#
_cell.length_a   1.000
_cell.length_b   1.000
_cell.length_c   1.000
_cell.angle_alpha   90.00
_cell.angle_beta   90.00
_cell.angle_gamma   90.00
#
_symmetry.space_group_name_H-M   'P 1'
#
loop_
_entity.id
_entity.type
_entity.pdbx_description
1 polymer ?
#
loop_
_entity_poly.entity_id
_entity_poly.type
_entity_poly.pdbx_seq_one_letter_code
_entity_poly.pdbx_strand_id
1 'polypeptide(L)'
;MKPKKPVLEKAVKKEIKTMLADLNAWQFMPMQNMGQSGVPDHIACVPKVITPDMVGKVVGLFVGIEAKALGKTPTPLQLHQLEGIEFAGGLAMYIHGVQAEPGNFEATKQVLRKAFDAE
;
A
#
# COMPACT_ATOMS: atom_id res chain seq x y z
N MET A 1 -42.99 -1.07 17.76
CA MET A 1 -41.54 -0.88 17.50
C MET A 1 -41.28 -0.87 16.01
N LYS A 2 -40.69 0.21 15.49
CA LYS A 2 -40.35 0.25 14.08
C LYS A 2 -39.16 -0.67 13.82
N PRO A 3 -39.20 -1.52 12.78
CA PRO A 3 -38.04 -2.32 12.41
C PRO A 3 -36.86 -1.42 12.04
N LYS A 4 -35.66 -1.81 12.45
CA LYS A 4 -34.47 -1.10 12.08
C LYS A 4 -34.22 -1.27 10.56
N LYS A 5 -33.81 -0.21 9.89
CA LYS A 5 -33.39 -0.31 8.49
C LYS A 5 -32.18 -1.21 8.42
N PRO A 6 -32.08 -2.09 7.40
CA PRO A 6 -30.90 -2.91 7.23
C PRO A 6 -29.67 -2.03 6.98
N VAL A 7 -28.54 -2.43 7.55
CA VAL A 7 -27.26 -1.78 7.31
C VAL A 7 -26.75 -2.22 5.94
N LEU A 8 -26.62 -1.27 5.04
CA LEU A 8 -26.14 -1.55 3.69
C LEU A 8 -24.61 -1.63 3.65
N GLU A 9 -24.09 -2.45 2.77
CA GLU A 9 -22.64 -2.59 2.54
C GLU A 9 -21.97 -1.25 2.31
N LYS A 10 -22.63 -0.36 1.56
CA LYS A 10 -22.14 1.00 1.30
C LYS A 10 -21.88 1.79 2.59
N ALA A 11 -22.74 1.65 3.58
CA ALA A 11 -22.57 2.33 4.87
C ALA A 11 -21.38 1.74 5.63
N VAL A 12 -21.21 0.42 5.60
CA VAL A 12 -20.07 -0.25 6.23
C VAL A 12 -18.76 0.22 5.60
N LYS A 13 -18.68 0.27 4.28
CA LYS A 13 -17.48 0.77 3.54
C LYS A 13 -17.15 2.19 3.95
N LYS A 14 -18.15 3.06 4.06
CA LYS A 14 -17.95 4.45 4.47
C LYS A 14 -17.36 4.54 5.88
N GLU A 15 -17.87 3.76 6.81
CA GLU A 15 -17.36 3.76 8.18
C GLU A 15 -15.95 3.20 8.29
N ILE A 16 -15.61 2.16 7.50
CA ILE A 16 -14.26 1.62 7.44
C ILE A 16 -13.29 2.70 6.94
N LYS A 17 -13.66 3.42 5.89
CA LYS A 17 -12.84 4.50 5.33
C LYS A 17 -12.54 5.58 6.38
N THR A 18 -13.55 5.96 7.16
CA THR A 18 -13.41 6.93 8.25
C THR A 18 -12.51 6.40 9.35
N MET A 19 -12.71 5.16 9.76
CA MET A 19 -11.88 4.51 10.78
C MET A 19 -10.40 4.48 10.37
N LEU A 20 -10.12 4.11 9.12
CA LEU A 20 -8.74 4.07 8.62
C LEU A 20 -8.12 5.47 8.55
N ALA A 21 -8.90 6.48 8.17
CA ALA A 21 -8.44 7.87 8.19
C ALA A 21 -8.08 8.32 9.61
N ASP A 22 -8.87 7.92 10.60
CA ASP A 22 -8.61 8.24 12.00
C ASP A 22 -7.32 7.58 12.51
N LEU A 23 -6.90 6.47 11.90
CA LEU A 23 -5.65 5.79 12.22
C LEU A 23 -4.45 6.36 11.45
N ASN A 24 -4.64 7.44 10.68
CA ASN A 24 -3.63 8.04 9.82
C ASN A 24 -3.09 7.07 8.76
N ALA A 25 -3.92 6.14 8.32
CA ALA A 25 -3.54 5.15 7.34
C ALA A 25 -3.52 5.74 5.93
N TRP A 26 -2.60 5.27 5.11
CA TRP A 26 -2.77 5.34 3.68
C TRP A 26 -3.74 4.22 3.28
N GLN A 27 -4.72 4.50 2.43
CA GLN A 27 -5.72 3.49 2.10
C GLN A 27 -6.08 3.52 0.62
N PHE A 28 -6.56 2.37 0.15
CA PHE A 28 -6.89 2.15 -1.24
C PHE A 28 -8.03 1.13 -1.32
N MET A 29 -8.99 1.41 -2.20
CA MET A 29 -10.11 0.50 -2.46
C MET A 29 -9.95 -0.07 -3.87
N PRO A 30 -9.59 -1.36 -4.01
CA PRO A 30 -9.47 -1.97 -5.33
C PRO A 30 -10.78 -1.92 -6.12
N MET A 31 -10.68 -1.70 -7.42
CA MET A 31 -11.85 -1.76 -8.29
C MET A 31 -12.20 -3.24 -8.53
N GLN A 32 -13.46 -3.60 -8.21
CA GLN A 32 -13.90 -4.99 -8.23
C GLN A 32 -13.97 -5.61 -9.64
N ASN A 33 -13.96 -4.80 -10.68
CA ASN A 33 -14.07 -5.26 -12.06
C ASN A 33 -12.74 -5.60 -12.72
N MET A 34 -11.63 -5.57 -11.97
CA MET A 34 -10.30 -5.76 -12.52
C MET A 34 -9.80 -7.20 -12.43
N GLY A 35 -10.70 -8.17 -12.41
CA GLY A 35 -10.37 -9.58 -12.63
C GLY A 35 -9.79 -10.34 -11.44
N GLN A 36 -9.74 -9.77 -10.25
CA GLN A 36 -9.24 -10.46 -9.06
C GLN A 36 -10.36 -10.65 -8.03
N SER A 37 -11.06 -11.76 -8.12
CA SER A 37 -12.06 -12.11 -7.12
C SER A 37 -11.38 -12.50 -5.80
N GLY A 38 -11.99 -12.14 -4.69
CA GLY A 38 -11.48 -12.47 -3.36
C GLY A 38 -10.49 -11.45 -2.77
N VAL A 39 -10.18 -10.40 -3.48
CA VAL A 39 -9.36 -9.30 -2.93
C VAL A 39 -10.22 -8.49 -1.95
N PRO A 40 -9.70 -8.14 -0.76
CA PRO A 40 -10.45 -7.31 0.18
C PRO A 40 -10.88 -5.96 -0.41
N ASP A 41 -12.03 -5.46 0.02
CA ASP A 41 -12.54 -4.16 -0.43
C ASP A 41 -11.67 -2.99 0.01
N HIS A 42 -10.95 -3.14 1.12
CA HIS A 42 -10.07 -2.11 1.67
C HIS A 42 -8.68 -2.66 1.88
N ILE A 43 -7.68 -1.95 1.39
CA ILE A 43 -6.28 -2.24 1.62
C ILE A 43 -5.66 -0.98 2.21
N ALA A 44 -4.92 -1.13 3.31
CA ALA A 44 -4.40 0.02 4.02
C ALA A 44 -3.00 -0.23 4.56
N CYS A 45 -2.22 0.85 4.64
CA CYS A 45 -0.96 0.89 5.36
C CYS A 45 -1.20 1.72 6.62
N VAL A 46 -1.20 1.08 7.77
CA VAL A 46 -1.48 1.72 9.06
C VAL A 46 -0.15 1.94 9.78
N PRO A 47 0.22 3.19 10.12
CA PRO A 47 1.47 3.44 10.83
C PRO A 47 1.43 2.82 12.23
N LYS A 48 2.51 2.15 12.58
CA LYS A 48 2.66 1.47 13.88
C LYS A 48 4.08 1.67 14.39
N VAL A 49 4.19 2.25 15.58
CA VAL A 49 5.48 2.33 16.25
C VAL A 49 5.87 0.93 16.73
N ILE A 50 7.07 0.50 16.37
CA ILE A 50 7.58 -0.83 16.75
C ILE A 50 7.86 -0.82 18.25
N THR A 51 7.34 -1.83 18.94
CA THR A 51 7.54 -2.01 20.38
C THR A 51 8.47 -3.19 20.66
N PRO A 52 9.12 -3.24 21.85
CA PRO A 52 10.08 -4.32 22.16
C PRO A 52 9.51 -5.73 22.02
N ASP A 53 8.22 -5.93 22.30
CA ASP A 53 7.57 -7.23 22.18
C ASP A 53 7.42 -7.71 20.73
N MET A 54 7.65 -6.83 19.76
CA MET A 54 7.62 -7.18 18.34
C MET A 54 8.94 -7.71 17.80
N VAL A 55 10.01 -7.58 18.59
CA VAL A 55 11.34 -8.04 18.17
C VAL A 55 11.32 -9.57 17.97
N GLY A 56 11.83 -10.01 16.83
CA GLY A 56 11.84 -11.43 16.47
C GLY A 56 10.56 -11.97 15.86
N LYS A 57 9.50 -11.17 15.82
CA LYS A 57 8.24 -11.56 15.15
C LYS A 57 8.28 -11.21 13.67
N VAL A 58 7.60 -12.02 12.88
CA VAL A 58 7.45 -11.74 11.45
C VAL A 58 6.26 -10.78 11.28
N VAL A 59 6.50 -9.67 10.59
CA VAL A 59 5.46 -8.72 10.23
C VAL A 59 5.45 -8.52 8.72
N GLY A 60 4.29 -8.14 8.18
CA GLY A 60 4.23 -7.74 6.78
C GLY A 60 4.67 -6.28 6.64
N LEU A 61 5.57 -6.03 5.70
CA LEU A 61 5.98 -4.66 5.37
C LEU A 61 5.25 -4.23 4.10
N PHE A 62 4.50 -3.13 4.18
CA PHE A 62 3.75 -2.64 3.04
C PHE A 62 4.69 -2.02 2.01
N VAL A 63 4.55 -2.44 0.75
CA VAL A 63 5.38 -1.93 -0.34
C VAL A 63 4.48 -1.46 -1.47
N GLY A 64 4.66 -0.22 -1.90
CA GLY A 64 4.00 0.33 -3.08
C GLY A 64 5.02 0.57 -4.18
N ILE A 65 4.79 0.00 -5.36
CA ILE A 65 5.71 0.13 -6.49
C ILE A 65 4.94 0.62 -7.71
N GLU A 66 5.36 1.75 -8.26
CA GLU A 66 4.84 2.26 -9.52
C GLU A 66 5.72 1.79 -10.65
N ALA A 67 5.14 1.13 -11.65
CA ALA A 67 5.88 0.63 -12.81
C ALA A 67 5.81 1.66 -13.94
N LYS A 68 6.96 1.97 -14.55
CA LYS A 68 7.07 2.91 -15.66
C LYS A 68 7.91 2.32 -16.79
N ALA A 69 7.60 2.76 -18.01
CA ALA A 69 8.47 2.45 -19.15
C ALA A 69 9.84 3.07 -18.94
N LEU A 70 10.85 2.49 -19.58
CA LEU A 70 12.24 2.96 -19.47
C LEU A 70 12.36 4.47 -19.71
N GLY A 71 12.97 5.16 -18.77
CA GLY A 71 13.18 6.62 -18.84
C GLY A 71 11.97 7.46 -18.43
N LYS A 72 10.84 6.85 -18.12
CA LYS A 72 9.64 7.58 -17.68
C LYS A 72 9.62 7.70 -16.16
N THR A 73 8.92 8.73 -15.69
CA THR A 73 8.79 9.02 -14.26
C THR A 73 7.33 9.08 -13.84
N PRO A 74 7.02 8.89 -12.56
CA PRO A 74 5.65 9.00 -12.08
C PRO A 74 5.05 10.40 -12.28
N THR A 75 3.74 10.42 -12.47
CA THR A 75 2.98 11.68 -12.49
C THR A 75 2.95 12.30 -11.09
N PRO A 76 2.63 13.61 -10.97
CA PRO A 76 2.49 14.24 -9.65
C PRO A 76 1.49 13.51 -8.73
N LEU A 77 0.37 13.02 -9.28
CA LEU A 77 -0.60 12.26 -8.50
C LEU A 77 -0.02 10.94 -8.00
N GLN A 78 0.71 10.23 -8.86
CA GLN A 78 1.38 8.98 -8.47
C GLN A 78 2.43 9.22 -7.40
N LEU A 79 3.23 10.29 -7.53
CA LEU A 79 4.21 10.67 -6.50
C LEU A 79 3.53 10.97 -5.18
N HIS A 80 2.39 11.66 -5.21
CA HIS A 80 1.62 11.96 -3.99
C HIS A 80 1.19 10.67 -3.28
N GLN A 81 0.75 9.66 -4.03
CA GLN A 81 0.36 8.37 -3.45
C GLN A 81 1.57 7.64 -2.85
N LEU A 82 2.70 7.64 -3.55
CA LEU A 82 3.93 7.03 -3.03
C LEU A 82 4.39 7.70 -1.75
N GLU A 83 4.35 9.03 -1.69
CA GLU A 83 4.68 9.78 -0.48
C GLU A 83 3.74 9.44 0.67
N GLY A 84 2.45 9.26 0.39
CA GLY A 84 1.47 8.85 1.40
C GLY A 84 1.79 7.50 2.01
N ILE A 85 2.24 6.55 1.19
CA ILE A 85 2.67 5.23 1.66
C ILE A 85 3.89 5.35 2.58
N GLU A 86 4.89 6.13 2.19
CA GLU A 86 6.08 6.36 3.01
C GLU A 86 5.73 7.03 4.34
N PHE A 87 4.85 8.03 4.28
CA PHE A 87 4.41 8.73 5.49
C PHE A 87 3.70 7.78 6.46
N ALA A 88 2.99 6.78 5.94
CA ALA A 88 2.33 5.77 6.75
C ALA A 88 3.27 4.63 7.21
N GLY A 89 4.55 4.72 6.90
CA GLY A 89 5.55 3.75 7.37
C GLY A 89 5.86 2.63 6.39
N GLY A 90 5.29 2.65 5.19
CA GLY A 90 5.59 1.67 4.15
C GLY A 90 6.80 2.06 3.31
N LEU A 91 7.19 1.18 2.42
CA LEU A 91 8.19 1.46 1.39
C LEU A 91 7.49 1.82 0.09
N ALA A 92 7.92 2.89 -0.54
CA ALA A 92 7.34 3.31 -1.81
C ALA A 92 8.45 3.69 -2.79
N MET A 93 8.26 3.29 -4.03
CA MET A 93 9.27 3.52 -5.07
C MET A 93 8.66 3.40 -6.45
N TYR A 94 9.38 3.87 -7.46
CA TYR A 94 9.00 3.54 -8.83
C TYR A 94 10.16 2.82 -9.50
N ILE A 95 9.82 1.95 -10.44
CA ILE A 95 10.77 1.20 -11.24
C ILE A 95 10.49 1.50 -12.70
N HIS A 96 11.51 1.91 -13.45
CA HIS A 96 11.43 2.01 -14.89
C HIS A 96 12.47 1.09 -15.53
N GLY A 97 12.06 0.36 -16.56
CA GLY A 97 12.91 -0.61 -17.23
C GLY A 97 12.67 -2.04 -16.77
N VAL A 98 13.46 -2.94 -17.30
CA VAL A 98 13.46 -4.38 -17.01
C VAL A 98 14.88 -4.86 -16.81
N GLN A 99 15.12 -6.12 -16.45
CA GLN A 99 16.48 -6.61 -16.22
C GLN A 99 17.39 -6.48 -17.44
N ALA A 100 16.87 -6.65 -18.65
CA ALA A 100 17.65 -6.51 -19.89
C ALA A 100 17.97 -5.05 -20.23
N GLU A 101 17.11 -4.11 -19.81
CA GLU A 101 17.29 -2.67 -19.98
C GLU A 101 16.91 -2.01 -18.66
N PRO A 102 17.82 -2.02 -17.68
CA PRO A 102 17.44 -1.90 -16.27
C PRO A 102 16.97 -0.52 -15.81
N GLY A 103 17.32 0.56 -16.48
CA GLY A 103 16.97 1.86 -15.89
C GLY A 103 17.38 1.88 -14.42
N ASN A 104 16.36 1.97 -13.51
CA ASN A 104 16.60 1.86 -12.07
C ASN A 104 16.20 0.49 -11.49
N PHE A 105 15.88 -0.50 -12.33
CA PHE A 105 15.34 -1.79 -11.86
C PHE A 105 16.31 -2.49 -10.89
N GLU A 106 17.59 -2.63 -11.28
CA GLU A 106 18.57 -3.32 -10.44
C GLU A 106 18.85 -2.56 -9.13
N ALA A 107 18.98 -1.24 -9.21
CA ALA A 107 19.20 -0.43 -8.02
C ALA A 107 18.05 -0.55 -7.03
N THR A 108 16.83 -0.50 -7.53
CA THR A 108 15.61 -0.61 -6.69
C THR A 108 15.47 -2.01 -6.11
N LYS A 109 15.76 -3.04 -6.91
CA LYS A 109 15.79 -4.43 -6.45
C LYS A 109 16.73 -4.60 -5.26
N GLN A 110 17.93 -4.00 -5.32
CA GLN A 110 18.89 -4.07 -4.22
C GLN A 110 18.39 -3.36 -2.97
N VAL A 111 17.71 -2.22 -3.12
CA VAL A 111 17.10 -1.50 -1.99
C VAL A 111 16.05 -2.38 -1.30
N LEU A 112 15.18 -3.03 -2.09
CA LEU A 112 14.16 -3.94 -1.55
C LEU A 112 14.79 -5.13 -0.85
N ARG A 113 15.77 -5.78 -1.46
CA ARG A 113 16.43 -6.93 -0.86
C ARG A 113 17.08 -6.57 0.47
N LYS A 114 17.74 -5.43 0.53
CA LYS A 114 18.38 -4.95 1.76
C LYS A 114 17.36 -4.68 2.86
N ALA A 115 16.17 -4.19 2.52
CA ALA A 115 15.11 -3.91 3.49
C ALA A 115 14.52 -5.20 4.07
N PHE A 116 14.52 -6.30 3.31
CA PHE A 116 13.91 -7.57 3.72
C PHE A 116 14.90 -8.62 4.20
N ASP A 117 16.19 -8.45 3.93
CA ASP A 117 17.18 -9.39 4.43
C ASP A 117 17.31 -9.27 5.95
N ALA A 118 17.33 -10.42 6.63
CA ALA A 118 17.33 -10.48 8.08
C ALA A 118 18.67 -10.08 8.70
N GLU A 119 19.65 -9.76 7.88
CA GLU A 119 21.00 -9.40 8.35
C GLU A 119 21.37 -7.98 8.04
#